data_2aa0f0cc9a2bed633c08083788bc480e
#
_entry.id   2aa0f0cc9a2bed633c08083788bc480e
#
_cell.length_a   1.000
_cell.length_b   1.000
_cell.length_c   1.000
_cell.angle_alpha   90.00
_cell.angle_beta   90.00
_cell.angle_gamma   90.00
#
_symmetry.space_group_name_H-M   'P 1'
#
loop_
_entity.id
_entity.type
_entity.pdbx_description
1 polymer ?
#
loop_
_entity_poly.entity_id
_entity_poly.type
_entity_poly.pdbx_seq_one_letter_code
_entity_poly.pdbx_strand_id
1 'polypeptide(L)'
;LWRVIVVEDADRLGESGANALLKAIEEPPEHTVWLLCAPSPEDMIATIRSRCRHLGLRIPTAAAVADLLVREGVASPEVALEAARAAQSHIGLARALARDPQMRERRRAIITAPASVRSVGEAVMAADRLLETAKAQADAQVSERNAREKAELMRQLGMEEGESATKASRTMIRQLEEDQKRRSKRALTDAIDRALIDLLAIYRDVLMV
;
A
#
# COMPACT_ATOMS: atom_id res chain seq x y z
N LEU A 1 -9.49 -8.78 28.79
CA LEU A 1 -9.20 -8.00 27.57
C LEU A 1 -9.04 -8.96 26.40
N TRP A 2 -9.69 -8.68 25.25
CA TRP A 2 -9.49 -9.44 24.03
C TRP A 2 -8.21 -9.00 23.33
N ARG A 3 -7.47 -9.97 22.78
CA ARG A 3 -6.33 -9.74 21.90
C ARG A 3 -6.76 -10.01 20.47
N VAL A 4 -6.58 -9.04 19.59
CA VAL A 4 -6.82 -9.19 18.15
C VAL A 4 -5.48 -9.08 17.43
N ILE A 5 -5.14 -10.13 16.67
CA ILE A 5 -3.93 -10.19 15.87
C ILE A 5 -4.35 -10.13 14.41
N VAL A 6 -3.89 -9.09 13.70
CA VAL A 6 -4.18 -8.89 12.29
C VAL A 6 -2.90 -9.17 11.51
N VAL A 7 -2.99 -10.07 10.53
CA VAL A 7 -1.91 -10.37 9.59
C VAL A 7 -2.38 -9.89 8.21
N GLU A 8 -1.81 -8.80 7.76
CA GLU A 8 -2.03 -8.29 6.41
C GLU A 8 -1.16 -9.07 5.41
N ASP A 9 -1.63 -9.22 4.17
CA ASP A 9 -0.95 -9.97 3.11
C ASP A 9 -0.55 -11.41 3.56
N ALA A 10 -1.47 -12.11 4.21
CA ALA A 10 -1.20 -13.45 4.75
C ALA A 10 -0.93 -14.51 3.67
N ASP A 11 -1.29 -14.24 2.41
CA ASP A 11 -0.91 -14.98 1.21
C ASP A 11 0.61 -14.97 0.95
N ARG A 12 1.31 -13.95 1.48
CA ARG A 12 2.77 -13.83 1.34
C ARG A 12 3.57 -14.53 2.45
N LEU A 13 2.91 -15.21 3.35
CA LEU A 13 3.57 -16.06 4.34
C LEU A 13 4.22 -17.25 3.63
N GLY A 14 5.56 -17.32 3.68
CA GLY A 14 6.25 -18.52 3.23
C GLY A 14 5.95 -19.72 4.14
N GLU A 15 6.22 -20.95 3.67
CA GLU A 15 5.95 -22.19 4.42
C GLU A 15 6.52 -22.19 5.84
N SER A 16 7.74 -21.69 6.02
CA SER A 16 8.37 -21.59 7.35
C SER A 16 7.61 -20.63 8.29
N GLY A 17 7.18 -19.46 7.80
CA GLY A 17 6.39 -18.51 8.56
C GLY A 17 5.02 -19.04 8.90
N ALA A 18 4.37 -19.68 7.94
CA ALA A 18 3.08 -20.33 8.12
C ALA A 18 3.15 -21.43 9.19
N ASN A 19 4.14 -22.31 9.10
CA ASN A 19 4.34 -23.42 10.05
C ASN A 19 4.60 -22.90 11.48
N ALA A 20 5.31 -21.80 11.64
CA ALA A 20 5.52 -21.18 12.94
C ALA A 20 4.22 -20.65 13.59
N LEU A 21 3.23 -20.28 12.78
CA LEU A 21 1.93 -19.77 13.25
C LEU A 21 0.88 -20.86 13.46
N LEU A 22 1.05 -22.05 12.88
CA LEU A 22 0.04 -23.12 12.90
C LEU A 22 -0.46 -23.42 14.31
N LYS A 23 0.44 -23.65 15.26
CA LYS A 23 0.08 -23.97 16.64
C LYS A 23 -0.71 -22.84 17.32
N ALA A 24 -0.32 -21.61 17.07
CA ALA A 24 -0.98 -20.44 17.66
C ALA A 24 -2.36 -20.15 17.02
N ILE A 25 -2.58 -20.62 15.79
CA ILE A 25 -3.87 -20.53 15.08
C ILE A 25 -4.77 -21.68 15.47
N GLU A 26 -4.25 -22.91 15.65
CA GLU A 26 -4.99 -24.10 16.05
C GLU A 26 -5.51 -24.00 17.51
N GLU A 27 -4.62 -23.57 18.40
CA GLU A 27 -4.88 -23.48 19.84
C GLU A 27 -4.61 -22.06 20.32
N PRO A 28 -5.44 -21.07 19.91
CA PRO A 28 -5.23 -19.70 20.34
C PRO A 28 -5.44 -19.58 21.85
N PRO A 29 -4.65 -18.76 22.55
CA PRO A 29 -4.89 -18.44 23.95
C PRO A 29 -6.30 -17.87 24.16
N GLU A 30 -6.84 -18.02 25.37
CA GLU A 30 -8.14 -17.43 25.72
C GLU A 30 -8.22 -15.95 25.33
N HIS A 31 -9.37 -15.55 24.83
CA HIS A 31 -9.63 -14.17 24.37
C HIS A 31 -8.71 -13.68 23.24
N THR A 32 -8.19 -14.59 22.39
CA THR A 32 -7.38 -14.23 21.24
C THR A 32 -8.11 -14.54 19.93
N VAL A 33 -8.10 -13.57 18.99
CA VAL A 33 -8.68 -13.69 17.65
C VAL A 33 -7.60 -13.39 16.63
N TRP A 34 -7.47 -14.26 15.62
CA TRP A 34 -6.60 -14.07 14.46
C TRP A 34 -7.43 -13.64 13.27
N LEU A 35 -7.05 -12.53 12.64
CA LEU A 35 -7.59 -12.04 11.37
C LEU A 35 -6.49 -12.13 10.31
N LEU A 36 -6.62 -13.07 9.40
CA LEU A 36 -5.68 -13.27 8.31
C LEU A 36 -6.29 -12.69 7.04
N CYS A 37 -5.68 -11.62 6.52
CA CYS A 37 -6.16 -10.92 5.33
C CYS A 37 -5.40 -11.39 4.10
N ALA A 38 -6.13 -11.81 3.06
CA ALA A 38 -5.58 -12.21 1.77
C ALA A 38 -6.52 -11.79 0.64
N PRO A 39 -6.01 -11.55 -0.58
CA PRO A 39 -6.84 -11.21 -1.75
C PRO A 39 -7.83 -12.33 -2.09
N SER A 40 -7.36 -13.57 -2.05
CA SER A 40 -8.17 -14.77 -2.29
C SER A 40 -7.86 -15.87 -1.27
N PRO A 41 -8.86 -16.68 -0.85
CA PRO A 41 -8.60 -17.85 0.00
C PRO A 41 -7.66 -18.87 -0.65
N GLU A 42 -7.68 -18.95 -2.00
CA GLU A 42 -6.86 -19.89 -2.78
C GLU A 42 -5.36 -19.54 -2.69
N ASP A 43 -5.02 -18.29 -2.46
CA ASP A 43 -3.64 -17.82 -2.32
C ASP A 43 -3.05 -18.17 -0.95
N MET A 44 -3.90 -18.57 0.00
CA MET A 44 -3.47 -19.00 1.33
C MET A 44 -2.95 -20.42 1.34
N ILE A 45 -1.90 -20.67 2.10
CA ILE A 45 -1.37 -22.02 2.34
C ILE A 45 -2.49 -22.89 2.92
N ALA A 46 -2.70 -24.06 2.30
CA ALA A 46 -3.80 -24.96 2.59
C ALA A 46 -3.90 -25.35 4.09
N THR A 47 -2.75 -25.50 4.75
CA THR A 47 -2.68 -25.83 6.18
C THR A 47 -3.23 -24.74 7.09
N ILE A 48 -3.07 -23.47 6.76
CA ILE A 48 -3.68 -22.34 7.48
C ILE A 48 -5.15 -22.21 7.09
N ARG A 49 -5.45 -22.26 5.78
CA ARG A 49 -6.81 -22.10 5.28
C ARG A 49 -7.80 -23.11 5.89
N SER A 50 -7.38 -24.35 6.05
CA SER A 50 -8.23 -25.41 6.62
C SER A 50 -8.60 -25.20 8.11
N ARG A 51 -7.87 -24.33 8.81
CA ARG A 51 -8.06 -24.01 10.24
C ARG A 51 -8.74 -22.68 10.48
N CYS A 52 -9.00 -21.93 9.42
CA CYS A 52 -9.63 -20.60 9.51
C CYS A 52 -11.05 -20.63 8.94
N ARG A 53 -11.93 -19.83 9.53
CA ARG A 53 -13.23 -19.56 8.95
C ARG A 53 -13.08 -18.48 7.88
N HIS A 54 -13.50 -18.76 6.64
CA HIS A 54 -13.49 -17.80 5.56
C HIS A 54 -14.62 -16.78 5.73
N LEU A 55 -14.26 -15.49 5.61
CA LEU A 55 -15.18 -14.37 5.55
C LEU A 55 -14.90 -13.57 4.26
N GLY A 56 -15.75 -13.74 3.27
CA GLY A 56 -15.66 -12.99 2.01
C GLY A 56 -16.10 -11.54 2.18
N LEU A 57 -15.22 -10.60 1.86
CA LEU A 57 -15.54 -9.18 1.81
C LEU A 57 -15.95 -8.81 0.38
N ARG A 58 -17.02 -8.02 0.25
CA ARG A 58 -17.47 -7.51 -1.05
C ARG A 58 -16.70 -6.23 -1.39
N ILE A 59 -16.35 -6.08 -2.67
CA ILE A 59 -15.85 -4.80 -3.17
C ILE A 59 -17.02 -3.80 -3.11
N PRO A 60 -16.86 -2.67 -2.40
CA PRO A 60 -17.91 -1.66 -2.32
C PRO A 60 -18.11 -0.96 -3.67
N THR A 61 -19.31 -0.43 -3.92
CA THR A 61 -19.53 0.42 -5.08
C THR A 61 -18.85 1.78 -4.90
N ALA A 62 -18.55 2.48 -6.01
CA ALA A 62 -17.98 3.83 -5.93
C ALA A 62 -18.90 4.80 -5.16
N ALA A 63 -20.22 4.64 -5.29
CA ALA A 63 -21.19 5.42 -4.51
C ALA A 63 -21.07 5.15 -3.01
N ALA A 64 -20.98 3.88 -2.60
CA ALA A 64 -20.84 3.52 -1.18
C ALA A 64 -19.52 4.05 -0.57
N VAL A 65 -18.43 4.05 -1.36
CA VAL A 65 -17.16 4.65 -0.94
C VAL A 65 -17.28 6.17 -0.82
N ALA A 66 -17.93 6.83 -1.79
CA ALA A 66 -18.16 8.28 -1.74
C ALA A 66 -18.99 8.68 -0.52
N ASP A 67 -20.09 7.96 -0.24
CA ASP A 67 -20.92 8.20 0.95
C ASP A 67 -20.13 8.04 2.25
N LEU A 68 -19.21 7.07 2.30
CA LEU A 68 -18.33 6.89 3.46
C LEU A 68 -17.42 8.11 3.64
N LEU A 69 -16.77 8.60 2.57
CA LEU A 69 -15.87 9.75 2.62
C LEU A 69 -16.59 11.04 3.04
N VAL A 70 -17.82 11.23 2.57
CA VAL A 70 -18.67 12.36 2.96
C VAL A 70 -19.04 12.27 4.44
N ARG A 71 -19.48 11.11 4.91
CA ARG A 71 -19.81 10.90 6.34
C ARG A 71 -18.63 11.09 7.28
N GLU A 72 -17.43 10.74 6.83
CA GLU A 72 -16.17 10.98 7.57
C GLU A 72 -15.72 12.46 7.48
N GLY A 73 -16.40 13.33 6.74
CA GLY A 73 -16.02 14.72 6.55
C GLY A 73 -14.71 14.91 5.75
N VAL A 74 -14.35 13.93 4.92
CA VAL A 74 -13.08 13.95 4.17
C VAL A 74 -13.13 14.91 2.99
N ALA A 75 -14.27 14.95 2.27
CA ALA A 75 -14.45 15.79 1.07
C ALA A 75 -15.94 16.05 0.79
N SER A 76 -16.20 17.01 -0.13
CA SER A 76 -17.53 17.25 -0.67
C SER A 76 -18.04 16.03 -1.46
N PRO A 77 -19.36 15.89 -1.67
CA PRO A 77 -19.93 14.76 -2.43
C PRO A 77 -19.34 14.59 -3.81
N GLU A 78 -19.08 15.68 -4.53
CA GLU A 78 -18.52 15.67 -5.89
C GLU A 78 -17.09 15.12 -5.88
N VAL A 79 -16.23 15.65 -4.99
CA VAL A 79 -14.84 15.22 -4.85
C VAL A 79 -14.76 13.78 -4.35
N ALA A 80 -15.63 13.40 -3.41
CA ALA A 80 -15.70 12.04 -2.88
C ALA A 80 -16.06 11.03 -3.97
N LEU A 81 -17.03 11.35 -4.84
CA LEU A 81 -17.44 10.47 -5.92
C LEU A 81 -16.35 10.36 -7.01
N GLU A 82 -15.72 11.48 -7.38
CA GLU A 82 -14.58 11.49 -8.30
C GLU A 82 -13.44 10.63 -7.76
N ALA A 83 -13.05 10.82 -6.50
CA ALA A 83 -12.00 10.07 -5.85
C ALA A 83 -12.33 8.57 -5.73
N ALA A 84 -13.58 8.22 -5.40
CA ALA A 84 -14.02 6.82 -5.31
C ALA A 84 -13.98 6.10 -6.66
N ARG A 85 -14.42 6.76 -7.74
CA ARG A 85 -14.31 6.23 -9.12
C ARG A 85 -12.85 6.07 -9.54
N ALA A 86 -12.04 7.10 -9.28
CA ALA A 86 -10.62 7.11 -9.59
C ALA A 86 -9.85 5.98 -8.85
N ALA A 87 -10.25 5.68 -7.63
CA ALA A 87 -9.66 4.64 -6.80
C ALA A 87 -10.22 3.23 -7.08
N GLN A 88 -11.11 3.06 -8.07
CA GLN A 88 -11.77 1.78 -8.36
C GLN A 88 -12.34 1.13 -7.08
N SER A 89 -12.99 1.94 -6.26
CA SER A 89 -13.57 1.54 -4.97
C SER A 89 -12.57 1.14 -3.87
N HIS A 90 -11.27 1.34 -4.05
CA HIS A 90 -10.29 1.13 -3.00
C HIS A 90 -10.35 2.27 -1.98
N ILE A 91 -10.93 2.00 -0.80
CA ILE A 91 -11.27 3.02 0.22
C ILE A 91 -10.04 3.86 0.63
N GLY A 92 -8.90 3.23 0.91
CA GLY A 92 -7.68 3.93 1.32
C GLY A 92 -7.16 4.90 0.25
N LEU A 93 -7.15 4.47 -1.01
CA LEU A 93 -6.74 5.31 -2.14
C LEU A 93 -7.76 6.43 -2.39
N ALA A 94 -9.06 6.13 -2.33
CA ALA A 94 -10.12 7.13 -2.46
C ALA A 94 -9.99 8.24 -1.40
N ARG A 95 -9.71 7.85 -0.15
CA ARG A 95 -9.49 8.79 0.95
C ARG A 95 -8.24 9.68 0.70
N ALA A 96 -7.15 9.11 0.21
CA ALA A 96 -5.94 9.84 -0.12
C ALA A 96 -6.19 10.84 -1.27
N LEU A 97 -6.82 10.39 -2.36
CA LEU A 97 -7.20 11.24 -3.49
C LEU A 97 -8.19 12.34 -3.07
N ALA A 98 -9.13 12.06 -2.19
CA ALA A 98 -10.09 13.05 -1.72
C ALA A 98 -9.42 14.17 -0.91
N ARG A 99 -8.41 13.83 -0.09
CA ARG A 99 -7.69 14.77 0.78
C ARG A 99 -6.64 15.61 0.04
N ASP A 100 -5.99 15.04 -0.97
CA ASP A 100 -4.84 15.65 -1.64
C ASP A 100 -5.18 16.07 -3.09
N PRO A 101 -5.41 17.38 -3.33
CA PRO A 101 -5.61 17.91 -4.67
C PRO A 101 -4.43 17.68 -5.60
N GLN A 102 -3.20 17.73 -5.07
CA GLN A 102 -1.99 17.52 -5.89
C GLN A 102 -1.88 16.06 -6.35
N MET A 103 -2.32 15.12 -5.52
CA MET A 103 -2.37 13.71 -5.91
C MET A 103 -3.37 13.48 -7.05
N ARG A 104 -4.54 14.17 -7.03
CA ARG A 104 -5.50 14.13 -8.14
C ARG A 104 -4.91 14.73 -9.42
N GLU A 105 -4.22 15.86 -9.32
CA GLU A 105 -3.61 16.50 -10.48
C GLU A 105 -2.50 15.64 -11.10
N ARG A 106 -1.62 15.07 -10.28
CA ARG A 106 -0.59 14.12 -10.75
C ARG A 106 -1.21 12.91 -11.45
N ARG A 107 -2.26 12.34 -10.86
CA ARG A 107 -3.01 11.26 -11.49
C ARG A 107 -3.58 11.70 -12.85
N ARG A 108 -4.22 12.87 -12.90
CA ARG A 108 -4.76 13.43 -14.15
C ARG A 108 -3.67 13.56 -15.22
N ALA A 109 -2.49 14.05 -14.86
CA ALA A 109 -1.36 14.14 -15.78
C ALA A 109 -0.95 12.77 -16.34
N ILE A 110 -0.90 11.72 -15.50
CA ILE A 110 -0.58 10.35 -15.93
C ILE A 110 -1.63 9.85 -16.93
N ILE A 111 -2.92 10.00 -16.62
CA ILE A 111 -3.99 9.45 -17.44
C ILE A 111 -4.20 10.21 -18.76
N THR A 112 -3.83 11.49 -18.83
CA THR A 112 -3.93 12.29 -20.06
C THR A 112 -2.69 12.19 -20.95
N ALA A 113 -1.55 11.78 -20.42
CA ALA A 113 -0.29 11.68 -21.14
C ALA A 113 -0.39 10.85 -22.45
N PRO A 114 -1.07 9.67 -22.50
CA PRO A 114 -1.20 8.89 -23.71
C PRO A 114 -1.88 9.63 -24.86
N ALA A 115 -2.83 10.51 -24.58
CA ALA A 115 -3.56 11.27 -25.59
C ALA A 115 -2.66 12.25 -26.37
N SER A 116 -1.51 12.65 -25.80
CA SER A 116 -0.56 13.56 -26.41
C SER A 116 0.59 12.86 -27.18
N VAL A 117 0.72 11.54 -27.05
CA VAL A 117 1.81 10.76 -27.67
C VAL A 117 1.55 10.61 -29.17
N ARG A 118 2.51 11.06 -30.00
CA ARG A 118 2.44 10.99 -31.48
C ARG A 118 3.59 10.19 -32.10
N SER A 119 4.62 9.87 -31.32
CA SER A 119 5.81 9.16 -31.76
C SER A 119 6.35 8.19 -30.70
N VAL A 120 7.18 7.25 -31.13
CA VAL A 120 7.85 6.32 -30.20
C VAL A 120 8.76 7.09 -29.22
N GLY A 121 9.44 8.13 -29.68
CA GLY A 121 10.27 8.96 -28.80
C GLY A 121 9.45 9.65 -27.71
N GLU A 122 8.28 10.19 -28.05
CA GLU A 122 7.37 10.80 -27.07
C GLU A 122 6.82 9.76 -26.09
N ALA A 123 6.56 8.53 -26.56
CA ALA A 123 6.13 7.43 -25.69
C ALA A 123 7.18 7.09 -24.64
N VAL A 124 8.46 6.99 -25.04
CA VAL A 124 9.57 6.74 -24.11
C VAL A 124 9.68 7.88 -23.09
N MET A 125 9.64 9.13 -23.52
CA MET A 125 9.68 10.28 -22.60
C MET A 125 8.47 10.34 -21.67
N ALA A 126 7.29 9.92 -22.11
CA ALA A 126 6.11 9.84 -21.26
C ALA A 126 6.25 8.73 -20.20
N ALA A 127 6.82 7.58 -20.57
CA ALA A 127 7.12 6.49 -19.65
C ALA A 127 8.14 6.90 -18.59
N ASP A 128 9.22 7.60 -18.97
CA ASP A 128 10.22 8.11 -18.03
C ASP A 128 9.59 9.08 -17.01
N ARG A 129 8.77 10.03 -17.47
CA ARG A 129 8.05 10.97 -16.59
C ARG A 129 7.11 10.25 -15.63
N LEU A 130 6.43 9.19 -16.10
CA LEU A 130 5.57 8.35 -15.23
C LEU A 130 6.39 7.68 -14.15
N LEU A 131 7.53 7.09 -14.48
CA LEU A 131 8.43 6.44 -13.54
C LEU A 131 9.00 7.42 -12.51
N GLU A 132 9.43 8.60 -12.93
CA GLU A 132 9.89 9.66 -12.03
C GLU A 132 8.77 10.12 -11.06
N THR A 133 7.55 10.30 -11.57
CA THR A 133 6.40 10.68 -10.75
C THR A 133 6.06 9.58 -9.73
N ALA A 134 6.05 8.32 -10.15
CA ALA A 134 5.80 7.18 -9.27
C ALA A 134 6.89 7.06 -8.19
N LYS A 135 8.16 7.27 -8.55
CA LYS A 135 9.29 7.28 -7.61
C LYS A 135 9.18 8.39 -6.58
N ALA A 136 8.93 9.62 -7.03
CA ALA A 136 8.74 10.76 -6.12
C ALA A 136 7.57 10.54 -5.15
N GLN A 137 6.48 9.93 -5.62
CA GLN A 137 5.32 9.59 -4.80
C GLN A 137 5.64 8.49 -3.77
N ALA A 138 6.35 7.45 -4.18
CA ALA A 138 6.77 6.37 -3.30
C ALA A 138 7.71 6.89 -2.20
N ASP A 139 8.69 7.71 -2.57
CA ASP A 139 9.65 8.31 -1.63
C ASP A 139 8.93 9.23 -0.62
N ALA A 140 8.00 10.07 -1.07
CA ALA A 140 7.21 10.93 -0.18
C ALA A 140 6.36 10.13 0.81
N GLN A 141 5.83 8.98 0.39
CA GLN A 141 5.00 8.11 1.24
C GLN A 141 5.77 7.49 2.40
N VAL A 142 7.04 7.17 2.21
CA VAL A 142 7.83 6.43 3.22
C VAL A 142 8.84 7.28 3.97
N SER A 143 9.21 8.45 3.44
CA SER A 143 10.30 9.29 3.95
C SER A 143 10.11 9.71 5.41
N GLU A 144 8.93 10.22 5.75
CA GLU A 144 8.63 10.68 7.11
C GLU A 144 8.69 9.54 8.14
N ARG A 145 8.12 8.40 7.79
CA ARG A 145 8.15 7.21 8.63
C ARG A 145 9.58 6.69 8.81
N ASN A 146 10.33 6.59 7.72
CA ASN A 146 11.72 6.14 7.75
C ASN A 146 12.60 7.07 8.60
N ALA A 147 12.39 8.40 8.49
CA ALA A 147 13.10 9.38 9.30
C ALA A 147 12.77 9.24 10.79
N ARG A 148 11.48 9.07 11.13
CA ARG A 148 11.05 8.86 12.53
C ARG A 148 11.63 7.59 13.12
N GLU A 149 11.57 6.47 12.42
CA GLU A 149 12.12 5.18 12.87
C GLU A 149 13.64 5.27 13.09
N LYS A 150 14.36 5.95 12.17
CA LYS A 150 15.80 6.16 12.32
C LYS A 150 16.12 7.04 13.54
N ALA A 151 15.42 8.15 13.71
CA ALA A 151 15.60 9.04 14.86
C ALA A 151 15.28 8.34 16.20
N GLU A 152 14.25 7.49 16.21
CA GLU A 152 13.88 6.70 17.39
C GLU A 152 14.95 5.69 17.75
N LEU A 153 15.47 4.95 16.76
CA LEU A 153 16.55 3.98 16.97
C LEU A 153 17.81 4.67 17.48
N MET A 154 18.20 5.83 16.91
CA MET A 154 19.37 6.59 17.35
C MET A 154 19.21 7.05 18.82
N ARG A 155 18.02 7.51 19.22
CA ARG A 155 17.72 7.85 20.63
C ARG A 155 17.83 6.65 21.56
N GLN A 156 17.29 5.51 21.16
CA GLN A 156 17.35 4.26 21.97
C GLN A 156 18.79 3.77 22.15
N LEU A 157 19.65 4.00 21.17
CA LEU A 157 21.07 3.65 21.21
C LEU A 157 21.92 4.70 21.98
N GLY A 158 21.33 5.83 22.38
CA GLY A 158 22.05 6.93 23.04
C GLY A 158 23.09 7.58 22.13
N MET A 159 22.87 7.59 20.81
CA MET A 159 23.84 8.05 19.81
C MET A 159 23.39 9.39 19.22
N GLU A 160 24.31 10.33 19.15
CA GLU A 160 24.16 11.55 18.34
C GLU A 160 24.66 11.30 16.90
N GLU A 161 24.20 12.14 15.94
CA GLU A 161 24.65 12.05 14.55
C GLU A 161 26.18 12.26 14.47
N GLY A 162 26.89 11.21 14.02
CA GLY A 162 28.34 11.24 13.85
C GLY A 162 29.15 10.48 14.89
N GLU A 163 28.55 9.94 15.94
CA GLU A 163 29.25 9.12 16.93
C GLU A 163 29.62 7.72 16.43
N SER A 164 30.76 7.21 16.95
CA SER A 164 31.27 5.88 16.59
C SER A 164 30.39 4.77 17.19
N ALA A 165 29.58 4.14 16.33
CA ALA A 165 28.68 3.06 16.72
C ALA A 165 29.41 1.80 17.21
N THR A 166 28.91 1.18 18.25
CA THR A 166 29.34 -0.16 18.67
C THR A 166 29.00 -1.21 17.60
N LYS A 167 29.63 -2.40 17.66
CA LYS A 167 29.32 -3.48 16.70
C LYS A 167 27.83 -3.89 16.74
N ALA A 168 27.23 -3.91 17.90
CA ALA A 168 25.81 -4.23 18.09
C ALA A 168 24.92 -3.14 17.50
N SER A 169 25.21 -1.85 17.76
CA SER A 169 24.47 -0.72 17.23
C SER A 169 24.52 -0.67 15.70
N ARG A 170 25.67 -0.95 15.09
CA ARG A 170 25.83 -1.03 13.61
C ARG A 170 24.93 -2.12 13.01
N THR A 171 24.81 -3.27 13.67
CA THR A 171 23.94 -4.35 13.18
C THR A 171 22.48 -3.94 13.19
N MET A 172 22.01 -3.28 14.27
CA MET A 172 20.61 -2.80 14.37
C MET A 172 20.32 -1.71 13.35
N ILE A 173 21.23 -0.75 13.15
CA ILE A 173 21.09 0.31 12.14
C ILE A 173 21.00 -0.31 10.74
N ARG A 174 21.91 -1.24 10.41
CA ARG A 174 21.91 -1.93 9.13
C ARG A 174 20.61 -2.69 8.87
N GLN A 175 20.07 -3.37 9.87
CA GLN A 175 18.82 -4.09 9.76
C GLN A 175 17.64 -3.15 9.50
N LEU A 176 17.59 -2.02 10.22
CA LEU A 176 16.60 -0.99 9.96
C LEU A 176 16.70 -0.43 8.50
N GLU A 177 17.92 -0.14 8.04
CA GLU A 177 18.16 0.37 6.68
C GLU A 177 17.76 -0.65 5.60
N GLU A 178 18.00 -1.95 5.83
CA GLU A 178 17.56 -3.02 4.93
C GLU A 178 16.02 -3.11 4.88
N ASP A 179 15.34 -2.99 6.02
CA ASP A 179 13.88 -3.00 6.10
C ASP A 179 13.27 -1.74 5.44
N GLN A 180 13.89 -0.58 5.66
CA GLN A 180 13.49 0.67 5.00
C GLN A 180 13.67 0.58 3.48
N LYS A 181 14.78 0.01 3.01
CA LYS A 181 15.04 -0.22 1.58
C LYS A 181 14.00 -1.17 0.94
N ARG A 182 13.64 -2.24 1.65
CA ARG A 182 12.57 -3.16 1.21
C ARG A 182 11.22 -2.45 1.12
N ARG A 183 10.90 -1.61 2.11
CA ARG A 183 9.66 -0.80 2.16
C ARG A 183 9.62 0.19 1.00
N SER A 184 10.70 0.93 0.75
CA SER A 184 10.79 1.89 -0.37
C SER A 184 10.63 1.19 -1.72
N LYS A 185 11.25 0.02 -1.90
CA LYS A 185 11.07 -0.78 -3.11
C LYS A 185 9.62 -1.22 -3.31
N ARG A 186 8.93 -1.67 -2.25
CA ARG A 186 7.51 -2.03 -2.33
C ARG A 186 6.64 -0.83 -2.68
N ALA A 187 6.86 0.31 -1.99
CA ALA A 187 6.11 1.55 -2.27
C ALA A 187 6.27 2.00 -3.73
N LEU A 188 7.47 1.86 -4.31
CA LEU A 188 7.70 2.15 -5.72
C LEU A 188 6.94 1.18 -6.63
N THR A 189 7.01 -0.12 -6.38
CA THR A 189 6.25 -1.13 -7.15
C THR A 189 4.75 -0.83 -7.08
N ASP A 190 4.21 -0.59 -5.90
CA ASP A 190 2.79 -0.26 -5.70
C ASP A 190 2.38 1.05 -6.39
N ALA A 191 3.28 2.04 -6.49
CA ALA A 191 3.03 3.29 -7.20
C ALA A 191 2.99 3.09 -8.73
N ILE A 192 3.92 2.27 -9.27
CA ILE A 192 3.94 1.91 -10.70
C ILE A 192 2.70 1.09 -11.06
N ASP A 193 2.36 0.08 -10.27
CA ASP A 193 1.18 -0.76 -10.50
C ASP A 193 -0.09 0.09 -10.53
N ARG A 194 -0.24 1.04 -9.61
CA ARG A 194 -1.37 1.98 -9.63
C ARG A 194 -1.42 2.82 -10.90
N ALA A 195 -0.28 3.36 -11.34
CA ALA A 195 -0.21 4.15 -12.56
C ALA A 195 -0.60 3.31 -13.80
N LEU A 196 -0.16 2.06 -13.86
CA LEU A 196 -0.53 1.13 -14.94
C LEU A 196 -2.01 0.76 -14.90
N ILE A 197 -2.58 0.54 -13.71
CA ILE A 197 -4.02 0.28 -13.54
C ILE A 197 -4.84 1.49 -13.97
N ASP A 198 -4.40 2.71 -13.64
CA ASP A 198 -5.06 3.94 -14.09
C ASP A 198 -5.04 4.08 -15.62
N LEU A 199 -3.91 3.77 -16.27
CA LEU A 199 -3.82 3.75 -17.73
C LEU A 199 -4.71 2.68 -18.34
N LEU A 200 -4.73 1.47 -17.81
CA LEU A 200 -5.59 0.38 -18.26
C LEU A 200 -7.07 0.76 -18.15
N ALA A 201 -7.47 1.43 -17.08
CA ALA A 201 -8.85 1.87 -16.89
C ALA A 201 -9.29 2.82 -18.01
N ILE A 202 -8.43 3.77 -18.42
CA ILE A 202 -8.73 4.69 -19.51
C ILE A 202 -8.85 3.97 -20.86
N TYR A 203 -7.89 3.11 -21.17
CA TYR A 203 -7.96 2.36 -22.43
C TYR A 203 -9.21 1.47 -22.47
N ARG A 204 -9.59 0.86 -21.37
CA ARG A 204 -10.87 0.14 -21.26
C ARG A 204 -12.05 1.08 -21.52
N ASP A 205 -12.10 2.23 -20.88
CA ASP A 205 -13.22 3.16 -20.99
C ASP A 205 -13.34 3.71 -22.43
N VAL A 206 -12.22 3.95 -23.11
CA VAL A 206 -12.20 4.32 -24.56
C VAL A 206 -12.73 3.20 -25.44
N LEU A 207 -12.46 1.93 -25.12
CA LEU A 207 -12.95 0.79 -25.92
C LEU A 207 -14.42 0.47 -25.68
N MET A 208 -15.02 0.97 -24.60
CA MET A 208 -16.42 0.73 -24.26
C MET A 208 -17.37 1.82 -24.78
N VAL A 209 -16.86 2.87 -25.44
CA VAL A 209 -17.61 3.92 -26.10
C VAL A 209 -17.79 3.55 -27.59
#